data_c4f52c53c59207d49e0bf6ba4bcfd9e7
#
_entry.id   c4f52c53c59207d49e0bf6ba4bcfd9e7
#
_cell.length_a   1.000
_cell.length_b   1.000
_cell.length_c   1.000
_cell.angle_alpha   90.00
_cell.angle_beta   90.00
_cell.angle_gamma   90.00
#
_symmetry.space_group_name_H-M   'P 1'
#
loop_
_entity.id
_entity.type
_entity.pdbx_description
1 polymer ?
#
loop_
_entity_poly.entity_id
_entity_poly.type
_entity_poly.pdbx_seq_one_letter_code
_entity_poly.pdbx_strand_id
1 'polypeptide(L)'
;GDDAAVALAHSGDRRGATRKVYSGAVVGLGTPAQTVAEVRECVDAGYQRIKLKVAPGRGLPAVRAVRRAFPHLLITLDANQSFGLHNLAELRSYDELDIGWIEEPLNLAAAGGERALRDPFTRLASFQHTLAMPICVDESFVNAEEAAGLFEHPELRCAMVKIGKFGGIERSLAFVHRALAEGREVCMSGMYDTGVSRFAHAAFQTLPGVVIPGDLGATARYFDADLTVPAYTAPDGIITLNAPGHETGIGCSL
;
A
#
# COMPACT_ATOMS: atom_id res chain seq x y z
N GLY A 1 -22.60 2.29 -1.32
CA GLY A 1 -21.22 2.38 -1.14
C GLY A 1 -20.43 3.21 -2.13
N ASP A 2 -20.97 3.62 -3.30
CA ASP A 2 -20.18 4.25 -4.38
C ASP A 2 -19.85 5.75 -4.17
N ASP A 3 -20.50 6.41 -3.22
CA ASP A 3 -20.38 7.86 -3.08
C ASP A 3 -19.10 8.35 -2.37
N ALA A 4 -18.49 7.53 -1.53
CA ALA A 4 -17.28 7.94 -0.80
C ALA A 4 -16.01 7.89 -1.69
N ALA A 5 -15.91 6.92 -2.58
CA ALA A 5 -14.79 6.80 -3.52
C ALA A 5 -14.84 7.90 -4.60
N VAL A 6 -16.04 8.29 -5.03
CA VAL A 6 -16.25 9.35 -6.03
C VAL A 6 -15.98 10.75 -5.45
N ALA A 7 -16.23 10.98 -4.16
CA ALA A 7 -15.99 12.28 -3.52
C ALA A 7 -14.49 12.63 -3.40
N LEU A 8 -13.59 11.62 -3.35
CA LEU A 8 -12.14 11.81 -3.31
C LEU A 8 -11.54 12.20 -4.67
N ALA A 9 -12.22 11.90 -5.78
CA ALA A 9 -11.71 12.10 -7.14
C ALA A 9 -11.87 13.53 -7.69
N HIS A 10 -12.59 14.43 -7.02
CA HIS A 10 -13.01 15.72 -7.59
C HIS A 10 -12.58 16.97 -6.83
N SER A 11 -11.39 17.00 -6.22
CA SER A 11 -10.81 18.29 -5.84
C SER A 11 -10.02 18.86 -7.03
N GLY A 12 -10.71 19.57 -7.89
CA GLY A 12 -10.11 20.26 -9.04
C GLY A 12 -8.96 21.17 -8.64
N ASP A 13 -8.00 21.27 -9.55
CA ASP A 13 -6.77 22.05 -9.52
C ASP A 13 -6.91 23.41 -8.80
N ARG A 14 -6.43 23.49 -7.57
CA ARG A 14 -6.14 24.74 -6.88
C ARG A 14 -4.73 24.65 -6.34
N ARG A 15 -3.77 25.18 -7.11
CA ARG A 15 -2.38 25.38 -6.62
C ARG A 15 -2.45 26.16 -5.31
N GLY A 16 -1.77 25.66 -4.28
CA GLY A 16 -1.71 26.31 -2.96
C GLY A 16 -2.90 26.03 -2.00
N ALA A 17 -3.93 25.28 -2.41
CA ALA A 17 -5.01 24.92 -1.50
C ALA A 17 -4.57 23.81 -0.55
N THR A 18 -4.94 23.92 0.73
CA THR A 18 -4.78 22.83 1.71
C THR A 18 -5.50 21.58 1.21
N ARG A 19 -4.77 20.46 1.16
CA ARG A 19 -5.31 19.16 0.72
C ARG A 19 -5.18 18.14 1.84
N LYS A 20 -6.19 17.32 1.99
CA LYS A 20 -6.18 16.17 2.91
C LYS A 20 -6.05 14.89 2.08
N VAL A 21 -5.13 14.03 2.48
CA VAL A 21 -4.99 12.67 1.96
C VAL A 21 -5.10 11.67 3.10
N TYR A 22 -5.50 10.44 2.78
CA TYR A 22 -5.75 9.42 3.78
C TYR A 22 -4.65 8.38 3.76
N SER A 23 -4.21 7.98 4.95
CA SER A 23 -3.30 6.86 5.18
C SER A 23 -4.07 5.62 5.57
N GLY A 24 -3.58 4.46 5.16
CA GLY A 24 -3.93 3.19 5.77
C GLY A 24 -3.14 2.95 7.06
N ALA A 25 -3.64 2.07 7.91
CA ALA A 25 -2.90 1.59 9.08
C ALA A 25 -2.35 0.19 8.83
N VAL A 26 -1.21 -0.11 9.47
CA VAL A 26 -0.57 -1.43 9.41
C VAL A 26 -0.62 -2.07 10.79
N VAL A 27 -1.20 -3.26 10.85
CA VAL A 27 -1.32 -4.07 12.08
C VAL A 27 -0.48 -5.33 11.92
N GLY A 28 0.33 -5.60 12.94
CA GLY A 28 1.26 -6.73 12.97
C GLY A 28 0.57 -8.08 13.19
N LEU A 29 1.40 -9.15 13.22
CA LEU A 29 0.95 -10.48 13.58
C LEU A 29 0.60 -10.52 15.08
N GLY A 30 -0.62 -10.95 15.40
CA GLY A 30 -1.12 -11.09 16.76
C GLY A 30 -2.10 -12.24 16.90
N THR A 31 -2.59 -12.47 18.10
CA THR A 31 -3.77 -13.35 18.30
C THR A 31 -5.01 -12.71 17.70
N PRO A 32 -6.04 -13.49 17.34
CA PRO A 32 -7.28 -12.92 16.80
C PRO A 32 -7.89 -11.81 17.65
N ALA A 33 -7.88 -11.96 18.97
CA ALA A 33 -8.43 -10.96 19.89
C ALA A 33 -7.61 -9.67 19.91
N GLN A 34 -6.26 -9.78 19.96
CA GLN A 34 -5.36 -8.63 19.90
C GLN A 34 -5.50 -7.88 18.58
N THR A 35 -5.48 -8.61 17.45
CA THR A 35 -5.60 -8.01 16.12
C THR A 35 -6.93 -7.27 15.96
N VAL A 36 -8.05 -7.84 16.44
CA VAL A 36 -9.36 -7.16 16.40
C VAL A 36 -9.35 -5.89 17.26
N ALA A 37 -8.70 -5.91 18.43
CA ALA A 37 -8.59 -4.74 19.30
C ALA A 37 -7.79 -3.61 18.63
N GLU A 38 -6.60 -3.93 18.09
CA GLU A 38 -5.74 -2.96 17.37
C GLU A 38 -6.45 -2.39 16.13
N VAL A 39 -7.14 -3.23 15.37
CA VAL A 39 -7.94 -2.77 14.22
C VAL A 39 -9.06 -1.85 14.67
N ARG A 40 -9.73 -2.12 15.79
CA ARG A 40 -10.76 -1.25 16.34
C ARG A 40 -10.20 0.13 16.68
N GLU A 41 -9.05 0.19 17.35
CA GLU A 41 -8.38 1.47 17.65
C GLU A 41 -8.10 2.25 16.35
N CYS A 42 -7.63 1.57 15.30
CA CYS A 42 -7.40 2.22 14.01
C CYS A 42 -8.72 2.71 13.36
N VAL A 43 -9.78 1.91 13.38
CA VAL A 43 -11.08 2.29 12.82
C VAL A 43 -11.70 3.45 13.60
N ASP A 44 -11.63 3.41 14.93
CA ASP A 44 -12.12 4.49 15.81
C ASP A 44 -11.32 5.79 15.61
N ALA A 45 -10.03 5.67 15.25
CA ALA A 45 -9.18 6.79 14.82
C ALA A 45 -9.42 7.24 13.36
N GLY A 46 -10.37 6.65 12.63
CA GLY A 46 -10.75 7.10 11.29
C GLY A 46 -10.01 6.46 10.12
N TYR A 47 -9.14 5.49 10.34
CA TYR A 47 -8.49 4.76 9.24
C TYR A 47 -9.49 3.93 8.44
N GLN A 48 -9.45 4.07 7.11
CA GLN A 48 -10.40 3.42 6.19
C GLN A 48 -9.85 2.16 5.54
N ARG A 49 -8.54 1.95 5.57
CA ARG A 49 -7.86 0.75 5.09
C ARG A 49 -6.91 0.22 6.17
N ILE A 50 -6.98 -1.08 6.39
CA ILE A 50 -6.08 -1.77 7.32
C ILE A 50 -5.28 -2.83 6.55
N LYS A 51 -3.94 -2.75 6.64
CA LYS A 51 -3.02 -3.76 6.17
C LYS A 51 -2.66 -4.70 7.31
N LEU A 52 -3.00 -5.99 7.17
CA LEU A 52 -2.67 -7.02 8.15
C LEU A 52 -1.45 -7.82 7.68
N LYS A 53 -0.46 -7.95 8.55
CA LYS A 53 0.65 -8.87 8.29
C LYS A 53 0.17 -10.31 8.37
N VAL A 54 0.64 -11.15 7.45
CA VAL A 54 0.34 -12.59 7.41
C VAL A 54 1.59 -13.41 7.12
N ALA A 55 1.60 -14.64 7.58
CA ALA A 55 2.66 -15.61 7.31
C ALA A 55 2.10 -17.03 7.37
N PRO A 56 2.74 -18.04 6.78
CA PRO A 56 2.28 -19.43 6.79
C PRO A 56 1.96 -19.93 8.20
N GLY A 57 0.76 -20.49 8.37
CA GLY A 57 0.26 -20.98 9.67
C GLY A 57 -0.09 -19.87 10.67
N ARG A 58 0.08 -18.59 10.29
CA ARG A 58 -0.15 -17.43 11.15
C ARG A 58 -0.88 -16.36 10.34
N GLY A 59 -1.96 -15.83 10.88
CA GLY A 59 -2.71 -14.73 10.25
C GLY A 59 -4.15 -15.11 9.90
N LEU A 60 -4.42 -16.22 9.25
CA LEU A 60 -5.77 -16.58 8.80
C LEU A 60 -6.86 -16.50 9.89
N PRO A 61 -6.65 -17.02 11.12
CA PRO A 61 -7.65 -16.87 12.19
C PRO A 61 -7.87 -15.41 12.59
N ALA A 62 -6.82 -14.58 12.60
CA ALA A 62 -6.91 -13.15 12.93
C ALA A 62 -7.64 -12.39 11.82
N VAL A 63 -7.29 -12.62 10.55
CA VAL A 63 -7.99 -12.00 9.40
C VAL A 63 -9.48 -12.35 9.38
N ARG A 64 -9.83 -13.63 9.62
CA ARG A 64 -11.23 -14.05 9.76
C ARG A 64 -11.96 -13.35 10.92
N ALA A 65 -11.28 -13.16 12.05
CA ALA A 65 -11.85 -12.44 13.19
C ALA A 65 -12.08 -10.97 12.89
N VAL A 66 -11.11 -10.31 12.23
CA VAL A 66 -11.22 -8.92 11.80
C VAL A 66 -12.36 -8.76 10.79
N ARG A 67 -12.45 -9.60 9.76
CA ARG A 67 -13.53 -9.52 8.76
C ARG A 67 -14.92 -9.70 9.40
N ARG A 68 -15.05 -10.60 10.36
CA ARG A 68 -16.33 -10.74 11.10
C ARG A 68 -16.68 -9.52 11.93
N ALA A 69 -15.68 -8.89 12.56
CA ALA A 69 -15.90 -7.69 13.36
C ALA A 69 -16.15 -6.43 12.52
N PHE A 70 -15.57 -6.38 11.32
CA PHE A 70 -15.61 -5.22 10.41
C PHE A 70 -15.97 -5.68 8.98
N PRO A 71 -17.25 -5.98 8.69
CA PRO A 71 -17.66 -6.59 7.41
C PRO A 71 -17.35 -5.75 6.16
N HIS A 72 -17.29 -4.43 6.29
CA HIS A 72 -17.12 -3.49 5.15
C HIS A 72 -15.77 -2.78 5.15
N LEU A 73 -14.85 -3.13 6.05
CA LEU A 73 -13.55 -2.51 6.11
C LEU A 73 -12.69 -2.98 4.93
N LEU A 74 -11.99 -2.05 4.27
CA LEU A 74 -10.98 -2.42 3.28
C LEU A 74 -9.79 -3.05 3.99
N ILE A 75 -9.66 -4.36 3.85
CA ILE A 75 -8.55 -5.15 4.39
C ILE A 75 -7.62 -5.52 3.25
N THR A 76 -6.33 -5.26 3.42
CA THR A 76 -5.26 -5.76 2.56
C THR A 76 -4.30 -6.62 3.38
N LEU A 77 -3.63 -7.54 2.74
CA LEU A 77 -2.67 -8.42 3.41
C LEU A 77 -1.25 -8.11 2.95
N ASP A 78 -0.29 -8.29 3.84
CA ASP A 78 1.13 -8.20 3.51
C ASP A 78 1.84 -9.45 4.00
N ALA A 79 2.34 -10.22 3.05
CA ALA A 79 2.97 -11.52 3.29
C ALA A 79 4.50 -11.44 3.31
N ASN A 80 5.11 -10.34 2.87
CA ASN A 80 6.56 -10.14 2.82
C ASN A 80 7.32 -11.36 2.30
N GLN A 81 6.86 -11.93 1.18
CA GLN A 81 7.46 -13.09 0.50
C GLN A 81 7.58 -14.35 1.39
N SER A 82 6.68 -14.54 2.34
CA SER A 82 6.81 -15.63 3.32
C SER A 82 6.20 -16.96 2.89
N PHE A 83 5.29 -16.98 1.90
CA PHE A 83 4.61 -18.21 1.48
C PHE A 83 5.39 -18.95 0.39
N GLY A 84 5.36 -20.28 0.47
CA GLY A 84 5.80 -21.16 -0.61
C GLY A 84 4.61 -21.73 -1.40
N LEU A 85 4.89 -22.41 -2.52
CA LEU A 85 3.86 -23.05 -3.34
C LEU A 85 3.04 -24.10 -2.57
N HIS A 86 3.64 -24.73 -1.56
CA HIS A 86 2.95 -25.70 -0.70
C HIS A 86 1.90 -25.08 0.23
N ASN A 87 1.89 -23.75 0.39
CA ASN A 87 0.91 -23.02 1.19
C ASN A 87 -0.32 -22.58 0.39
N LEU A 88 -0.47 -23.02 -0.86
CA LEU A 88 -1.56 -22.57 -1.75
C LEU A 88 -2.95 -22.76 -1.13
N ALA A 89 -3.18 -23.87 -0.42
CA ALA A 89 -4.46 -24.12 0.23
C ALA A 89 -4.80 -23.08 1.31
N GLU A 90 -3.80 -22.64 2.08
CA GLU A 90 -3.96 -21.57 3.06
C GLU A 90 -4.22 -20.23 2.36
N LEU A 91 -3.44 -19.89 1.32
CA LEU A 91 -3.62 -18.66 0.57
C LEU A 91 -5.02 -18.55 -0.05
N ARG A 92 -5.55 -19.64 -0.61
CA ARG A 92 -6.94 -19.70 -1.11
C ARG A 92 -8.00 -19.50 -0.03
N SER A 93 -7.67 -19.82 1.24
CA SER A 93 -8.61 -19.56 2.33
C SER A 93 -8.81 -18.07 2.62
N TYR A 94 -7.96 -17.19 2.12
CA TYR A 94 -8.15 -15.74 2.18
C TYR A 94 -9.09 -15.23 1.07
N ASP A 95 -9.24 -15.96 -0.05
CA ASP A 95 -10.14 -15.56 -1.15
C ASP A 95 -11.60 -15.40 -0.71
N GLU A 96 -12.00 -16.12 0.36
CA GLU A 96 -13.36 -16.07 0.92
C GLU A 96 -13.61 -14.86 1.85
N LEU A 97 -12.57 -14.05 2.10
CA LEU A 97 -12.60 -13.02 3.13
C LEU A 97 -12.73 -11.59 2.60
N ASP A 98 -13.07 -11.42 1.32
CA ASP A 98 -13.21 -10.10 0.68
C ASP A 98 -11.99 -9.21 0.92
N ILE A 99 -10.81 -9.74 0.57
CA ILE A 99 -9.53 -9.07 0.72
C ILE A 99 -9.25 -8.25 -0.54
N GLY A 100 -8.88 -6.98 -0.36
CA GLY A 100 -8.55 -6.09 -1.48
C GLY A 100 -7.38 -6.62 -2.30
N TRP A 101 -6.29 -7.04 -1.65
CA TRP A 101 -5.15 -7.74 -2.26
C TRP A 101 -4.26 -8.39 -1.21
N ILE A 102 -3.37 -9.29 -1.66
CA ILE A 102 -2.22 -9.77 -0.89
C ILE A 102 -0.92 -9.25 -1.51
N GLU A 103 -0.10 -8.58 -0.69
CA GLU A 103 1.18 -8.01 -1.10
C GLU A 103 2.28 -9.06 -1.01
N GLU A 104 3.02 -9.24 -2.12
CA GLU A 104 4.16 -10.14 -2.28
C GLU A 104 4.02 -11.49 -1.54
N PRO A 105 3.08 -12.35 -1.92
CA PRO A 105 2.83 -13.58 -1.19
C PRO A 105 3.98 -14.58 -1.28
N LEU A 106 4.67 -14.67 -2.43
CA LEU A 106 5.59 -15.77 -2.71
C LEU A 106 7.04 -15.49 -2.31
N ASN A 107 7.65 -16.45 -1.63
CA ASN A 107 9.09 -16.56 -1.55
C ASN A 107 9.64 -17.02 -2.91
N LEU A 108 10.00 -16.06 -3.76
CA LEU A 108 10.47 -16.35 -5.13
C LEU A 108 11.77 -17.15 -5.15
N ALA A 109 12.68 -16.91 -4.20
CA ALA A 109 13.93 -17.66 -4.09
C ALA A 109 13.66 -19.15 -3.84
N ALA A 110 12.73 -19.47 -2.93
CA ALA A 110 12.34 -20.85 -2.64
C ALA A 110 11.46 -21.45 -3.75
N ALA A 111 10.66 -20.63 -4.46
CA ALA A 111 9.72 -21.10 -5.47
C ALA A 111 10.32 -21.40 -6.84
N GLY A 112 11.53 -20.91 -7.14
CA GLY A 112 12.14 -21.09 -8.46
C GLY A 112 13.61 -20.70 -8.55
N GLY A 113 14.27 -20.48 -7.41
CA GLY A 113 15.68 -20.12 -7.34
C GLY A 113 16.01 -18.85 -8.13
N GLU A 114 17.22 -18.78 -8.69
CA GLU A 114 17.70 -17.61 -9.44
C GLU A 114 16.81 -17.23 -10.63
N ARG A 115 16.17 -18.20 -11.30
CA ARG A 115 15.30 -17.92 -12.44
C ARG A 115 14.06 -17.11 -12.01
N ALA A 116 13.45 -17.46 -10.88
CA ALA A 116 12.29 -16.74 -10.37
C ALA A 116 12.67 -15.33 -9.88
N LEU A 117 13.89 -15.14 -9.40
CA LEU A 117 14.40 -13.82 -9.01
C LEU A 117 14.71 -12.92 -10.21
N ARG A 118 15.09 -13.51 -11.35
CA ARG A 118 15.35 -12.74 -12.60
C ARG A 118 14.08 -12.31 -13.32
N ASP A 119 13.00 -13.03 -13.12
CA ASP A 119 11.70 -12.75 -13.75
C ASP A 119 10.58 -12.96 -12.70
N PRO A 120 10.50 -12.05 -11.71
CA PRO A 120 9.52 -12.15 -10.64
C PRO A 120 8.09 -12.00 -11.14
N PHE A 121 7.86 -11.17 -12.16
CA PHE A 121 6.52 -10.87 -12.65
C PHE A 121 5.88 -12.06 -13.34
N THR A 122 6.60 -12.76 -14.23
CA THR A 122 6.09 -14.02 -14.82
C THR A 122 5.72 -15.03 -13.74
N ARG A 123 6.50 -15.10 -12.66
CA ARG A 123 6.22 -16.04 -11.56
C ARG A 123 4.98 -15.63 -10.77
N LEU A 124 4.88 -14.36 -10.40
CA LEU A 124 3.72 -13.81 -9.69
C LEU A 124 2.45 -13.89 -10.55
N ALA A 125 2.55 -13.57 -11.83
CA ALA A 125 1.47 -13.67 -12.80
C ALA A 125 0.93 -15.10 -12.92
N SER A 126 1.82 -16.08 -13.07
CA SER A 126 1.44 -17.50 -13.07
C SER A 126 0.75 -17.90 -11.77
N PHE A 127 1.19 -17.34 -10.65
CA PHE A 127 0.60 -17.62 -9.36
C PHE A 127 -0.75 -16.89 -9.16
N GLN A 128 -0.92 -15.70 -9.74
CA GLN A 128 -2.19 -14.97 -9.69
C GLN A 128 -3.37 -15.80 -10.23
N HIS A 129 -3.16 -16.61 -11.24
CA HIS A 129 -4.22 -17.49 -11.77
C HIS A 129 -4.73 -18.53 -10.76
N THR A 130 -4.05 -18.73 -9.65
CA THR A 130 -4.44 -19.68 -8.60
C THR A 130 -5.22 -19.04 -7.46
N LEU A 131 -5.32 -17.70 -7.42
CA LEU A 131 -5.98 -16.91 -6.38
C LEU A 131 -7.08 -16.04 -7.00
N ALA A 132 -8.18 -15.85 -6.28
CA ALA A 132 -9.22 -14.90 -6.65
C ALA A 132 -8.85 -13.47 -6.21
N MET A 133 -8.27 -13.31 -5.01
CA MET A 133 -7.79 -12.01 -4.56
C MET A 133 -6.58 -11.54 -5.39
N PRO A 134 -6.48 -10.25 -5.73
CA PRO A 134 -5.34 -9.70 -6.46
C PRO A 134 -4.02 -9.86 -5.69
N ILE A 135 -2.94 -10.08 -6.43
CA ILE A 135 -1.58 -9.92 -5.92
C ILE A 135 -1.16 -8.47 -6.13
N CYS A 136 -0.65 -7.84 -5.07
CA CYS A 136 -0.02 -6.53 -5.13
C CYS A 136 1.50 -6.69 -5.12
N VAL A 137 2.17 -6.12 -6.13
CA VAL A 137 3.62 -6.22 -6.28
C VAL A 137 4.31 -5.13 -5.45
N ASP A 138 5.30 -5.48 -4.65
CA ASP A 138 6.14 -4.56 -3.85
C ASP A 138 7.63 -4.92 -3.89
N GLU A 139 8.04 -5.98 -3.19
CA GLU A 139 9.45 -6.35 -3.07
C GLU A 139 10.08 -6.70 -4.41
N SER A 140 9.29 -7.23 -5.33
CA SER A 140 9.72 -7.56 -6.70
C SER A 140 10.08 -6.35 -7.56
N PHE A 141 9.70 -5.14 -7.14
CA PHE A 141 10.22 -3.91 -7.76
C PHE A 141 11.61 -3.62 -7.22
N VAL A 142 12.63 -3.72 -8.05
CA VAL A 142 14.01 -3.38 -7.69
C VAL A 142 14.32 -1.92 -8.05
N ASN A 143 13.92 -1.50 -9.26
CA ASN A 143 14.06 -0.15 -9.78
C ASN A 143 12.98 0.13 -10.85
N ALA A 144 12.94 1.35 -11.38
CA ALA A 144 11.91 1.74 -12.35
C ALA A 144 12.01 1.00 -13.69
N GLU A 145 13.23 0.69 -14.14
CA GLU A 145 13.47 -0.01 -15.40
C GLU A 145 12.92 -1.45 -15.33
N GLU A 146 13.25 -2.15 -14.26
CA GLU A 146 12.76 -3.52 -14.05
C GLU A 146 11.25 -3.54 -13.74
N ALA A 147 10.74 -2.53 -13.03
CA ALA A 147 9.32 -2.40 -12.75
C ALA A 147 8.46 -2.32 -14.03
N ALA A 148 9.04 -1.88 -15.15
CA ALA A 148 8.36 -1.87 -16.44
C ALA A 148 7.92 -3.26 -16.90
N GLY A 149 8.56 -4.33 -16.45
CA GLY A 149 8.15 -5.72 -16.71
C GLY A 149 6.75 -6.06 -16.18
N LEU A 150 6.26 -5.35 -15.15
CA LEU A 150 4.87 -5.50 -14.69
C LEU A 150 3.86 -5.33 -15.83
N PHE A 151 4.13 -4.44 -16.77
CA PHE A 151 3.20 -4.11 -17.86
C PHE A 151 3.03 -5.21 -18.91
N GLU A 152 3.88 -6.21 -18.90
CA GLU A 152 3.74 -7.42 -19.74
C GLU A 152 2.75 -8.43 -19.12
N HIS A 153 2.30 -8.19 -17.88
CA HIS A 153 1.47 -9.09 -17.09
C HIS A 153 0.16 -8.42 -16.65
N PRO A 154 -0.87 -8.39 -17.51
CA PRO A 154 -2.15 -7.73 -17.22
C PRO A 154 -2.92 -8.32 -16.05
N GLU A 155 -2.63 -9.54 -15.63
CA GLU A 155 -3.18 -10.21 -14.47
C GLU A 155 -2.70 -9.62 -13.13
N LEU A 156 -1.52 -8.99 -13.08
CA LEU A 156 -0.98 -8.31 -11.91
C LEU A 156 -1.52 -6.88 -11.84
N ARG A 157 -2.62 -6.69 -11.14
CA ARG A 157 -3.43 -5.47 -11.19
C ARG A 157 -3.10 -4.42 -10.14
N CYS A 158 -2.29 -4.76 -9.14
CA CYS A 158 -1.97 -3.87 -8.02
C CYS A 158 -0.46 -3.68 -7.89
N ALA A 159 -0.04 -2.45 -7.57
CA ALA A 159 1.35 -2.08 -7.39
C ALA A 159 1.56 -1.16 -6.18
N MET A 160 2.52 -1.50 -5.31
CA MET A 160 3.02 -0.60 -4.28
C MET A 160 4.09 0.30 -4.88
N VAL A 161 3.93 1.61 -4.80
CA VAL A 161 4.89 2.57 -5.34
C VAL A 161 5.63 3.28 -4.22
N LYS A 162 6.96 3.15 -4.24
CA LYS A 162 7.89 3.76 -3.29
C LYS A 162 8.86 4.65 -4.07
N ILE A 163 8.71 5.97 -3.97
CA ILE A 163 9.42 6.95 -4.82
C ILE A 163 10.93 6.74 -4.81
N GLY A 164 11.52 6.48 -3.65
CA GLY A 164 12.96 6.24 -3.52
C GLY A 164 13.41 4.98 -4.28
N LYS A 165 12.62 3.91 -4.24
CA LYS A 165 12.87 2.64 -4.92
C LYS A 165 12.80 2.78 -6.44
N PHE A 166 11.88 3.62 -6.93
CA PHE A 166 11.72 3.91 -8.36
C PHE A 166 12.74 4.93 -8.90
N GLY A 167 13.66 5.43 -8.07
CA GLY A 167 14.72 6.36 -8.51
C GLY A 167 14.28 7.81 -8.59
N GLY A 168 13.25 8.20 -7.84
CA GLY A 168 12.81 9.59 -7.68
C GLY A 168 11.46 9.90 -8.30
N ILE A 169 11.10 11.18 -8.22
CA ILE A 169 9.74 11.68 -8.52
C ILE A 169 9.36 11.43 -9.98
N GLU A 170 10.22 11.79 -10.94
CA GLU A 170 9.89 11.73 -12.38
C GLU A 170 9.60 10.31 -12.83
N ARG A 171 10.46 9.35 -12.50
CA ARG A 171 10.29 7.94 -12.86
C ARG A 171 9.06 7.32 -12.19
N SER A 172 8.84 7.64 -10.91
CA SER A 172 7.65 7.19 -10.20
C SER A 172 6.38 7.73 -10.82
N LEU A 173 6.38 9.01 -11.23
CA LEU A 173 5.23 9.65 -11.88
C LEU A 173 4.90 9.00 -13.22
N ALA A 174 5.92 8.73 -14.04
CA ALA A 174 5.77 8.03 -15.31
C ALA A 174 5.18 6.63 -15.12
N PHE A 175 5.68 5.88 -14.13
CA PHE A 175 5.15 4.55 -13.79
C PHE A 175 3.68 4.63 -13.33
N VAL A 176 3.36 5.54 -12.39
CA VAL A 176 2.00 5.71 -11.86
C VAL A 176 1.01 6.07 -12.98
N HIS A 177 1.36 7.02 -13.84
CA HIS A 177 0.50 7.41 -14.95
C HIS A 177 0.23 6.24 -15.89
N ARG A 178 1.27 5.45 -16.24
CA ARG A 178 1.10 4.27 -17.08
C ARG A 178 0.25 3.21 -16.40
N ALA A 179 0.51 2.91 -15.13
CA ALA A 179 -0.25 1.92 -14.38
C ALA A 179 -1.75 2.27 -14.34
N LEU A 180 -2.08 3.53 -14.03
CA LEU A 180 -3.46 4.01 -14.01
C LEU A 180 -4.10 4.00 -15.40
N ALA A 181 -3.37 4.37 -16.45
CA ALA A 181 -3.86 4.33 -17.84
C ALA A 181 -4.17 2.89 -18.31
N GLU A 182 -3.47 1.89 -17.78
CA GLU A 182 -3.73 0.47 -18.04
C GLU A 182 -4.77 -0.14 -17.05
N GLY A 183 -5.42 0.70 -16.22
CA GLY A 183 -6.46 0.26 -15.28
C GLY A 183 -5.94 -0.51 -14.07
N ARG A 184 -4.68 -0.31 -13.70
CA ARG A 184 -4.09 -0.92 -12.51
C ARG A 184 -4.34 -0.05 -11.28
N GLU A 185 -4.43 -0.69 -10.13
CA GLU A 185 -4.49 -0.03 -8.84
C GLU A 185 -3.07 0.32 -8.36
N VAL A 186 -2.90 1.55 -7.88
CA VAL A 186 -1.65 2.03 -7.31
C VAL A 186 -1.86 2.40 -5.86
N CYS A 187 -1.03 1.87 -4.98
CA CYS A 187 -0.97 2.24 -3.57
C CYS A 187 0.40 2.88 -3.27
N MET A 188 0.38 4.09 -2.74
CA MET A 188 1.61 4.77 -2.34
C MET A 188 2.11 4.19 -1.02
N SER A 189 3.40 3.90 -0.93
CA SER A 189 4.02 3.35 0.26
C SER A 189 5.36 4.00 0.53
N GLY A 190 5.73 4.10 1.78
CA GLY A 190 7.06 4.53 2.19
C GLY A 190 7.91 3.38 2.71
N MET A 191 9.16 3.72 2.98
CA MET A 191 10.11 2.92 3.74
C MET A 191 10.29 3.54 5.13
N TYR A 192 11.47 3.43 5.73
CA TYR A 192 11.87 4.21 6.90
C TYR A 192 12.23 5.63 6.49
N ASP A 193 11.21 6.40 6.07
CA ASP A 193 11.38 7.71 5.45
C ASP A 193 11.19 8.85 6.47
N THR A 194 11.95 9.93 6.28
CA THR A 194 11.72 11.22 6.93
C THR A 194 10.59 11.99 6.23
N GLY A 195 10.19 13.12 6.79
CA GLY A 195 9.13 13.97 6.24
C GLY A 195 9.34 14.36 4.77
N VAL A 196 10.58 14.54 4.32
CA VAL A 196 10.88 14.88 2.91
C VAL A 196 10.26 13.86 1.96
N SER A 197 10.56 12.58 2.17
CA SER A 197 10.01 11.50 1.35
C SER A 197 8.52 11.30 1.59
N ARG A 198 8.08 11.38 2.85
CA ARG A 198 6.68 11.20 3.24
C ARG A 198 5.76 12.25 2.60
N PHE A 199 6.13 13.52 2.61
CA PHE A 199 5.37 14.57 1.93
C PHE A 199 5.31 14.33 0.41
N ALA A 200 6.41 13.88 -0.22
CA ALA A 200 6.40 13.53 -1.62
C ALA A 200 5.43 12.38 -1.92
N HIS A 201 5.44 11.30 -1.15
CA HIS A 201 4.48 10.19 -1.28
C HIS A 201 3.03 10.66 -1.08
N ALA A 202 2.79 11.51 -0.08
CA ALA A 202 1.46 12.07 0.16
C ALA A 202 0.99 12.98 -1.00
N ALA A 203 1.91 13.72 -1.65
CA ALA A 203 1.59 14.47 -2.85
C ALA A 203 1.16 13.56 -4.01
N PHE A 204 1.82 12.41 -4.21
CA PHE A 204 1.39 11.41 -5.20
C PHE A 204 -0.01 10.85 -4.90
N GLN A 205 -0.38 10.73 -3.63
CA GLN A 205 -1.72 10.29 -3.24
C GLN A 205 -2.82 11.26 -3.72
N THR A 206 -2.47 12.50 -4.11
CA THR A 206 -3.43 13.46 -4.68
C THR A 206 -3.61 13.33 -6.19
N LEU A 207 -2.86 12.45 -6.87
CA LEU A 207 -3.00 12.24 -8.31
C LEU A 207 -4.35 11.61 -8.64
N PRO A 208 -5.03 12.07 -9.72
CA PRO A 208 -6.25 11.45 -10.17
C PRO A 208 -6.07 9.96 -10.42
N GLY A 209 -6.94 9.13 -9.84
CA GLY A 209 -6.87 7.67 -9.94
C GLY A 209 -6.09 6.97 -8.82
N VAL A 210 -5.29 7.68 -8.02
CA VAL A 210 -4.65 7.12 -6.81
C VAL A 210 -5.63 7.28 -5.65
N VAL A 211 -6.58 6.35 -5.53
CA VAL A 211 -7.71 6.46 -4.60
C VAL A 211 -7.54 5.66 -3.31
N ILE A 212 -6.61 4.71 -3.29
CA ILE A 212 -6.44 3.81 -2.15
C ILE A 212 -5.56 4.50 -1.10
N PRO A 213 -6.00 4.57 0.18
CA PRO A 213 -5.18 5.12 1.25
C PRO A 213 -3.84 4.41 1.37
N GLY A 214 -2.74 5.14 1.18
CA GLY A 214 -1.37 4.59 1.13
C GLY A 214 -0.82 4.17 2.50
N ASP A 215 0.34 3.48 2.50
CA ASP A 215 1.09 3.21 3.74
C ASP A 215 1.95 4.41 4.12
N LEU A 216 1.29 5.49 4.55
CA LEU A 216 1.87 6.82 4.72
C LEU A 216 1.87 7.27 6.19
N GLY A 217 2.10 6.36 7.12
CA GLY A 217 2.12 6.64 8.55
C GLY A 217 3.13 7.73 8.96
N ALA A 218 2.91 8.35 10.14
CA ALA A 218 3.75 9.40 10.67
C ALA A 218 5.21 8.98 10.84
N THR A 219 6.15 9.94 10.65
CA THR A 219 7.60 9.73 10.83
C THR A 219 7.96 9.40 12.29
N ALA A 220 7.19 9.90 13.25
CA ALA A 220 7.36 9.62 14.68
C ALA A 220 7.26 8.12 15.05
N ARG A 221 6.83 7.25 14.12
CA ARG A 221 6.91 5.79 14.32
C ARG A 221 8.35 5.25 14.29
N TYR A 222 9.28 6.00 13.72
CA TYR A 222 10.64 5.54 13.41
C TYR A 222 11.73 6.49 13.90
N PHE A 223 11.41 7.77 14.11
CA PHE A 223 12.37 8.83 14.44
C PHE A 223 11.84 9.68 15.57
N ASP A 224 12.73 10.06 16.50
CA ASP A 224 12.40 10.95 17.63
C ASP A 224 12.10 12.38 17.15
N ALA A 225 12.70 12.81 16.05
CA ALA A 225 12.47 14.09 15.39
C ALA A 225 12.44 13.94 13.86
N ASP A 226 11.63 14.76 13.21
CA ASP A 226 11.61 14.85 11.76
C ASP A 226 12.60 15.91 11.26
N LEU A 227 13.02 15.78 10.01
CA LEU A 227 13.88 16.76 9.32
C LEU A 227 13.08 17.94 8.75
N THR A 228 11.77 17.83 8.65
CA THR A 228 10.90 18.81 7.97
C THR A 228 10.16 19.71 8.93
N VAL A 229 9.89 20.94 8.48
CA VAL A 229 9.02 21.90 9.14
C VAL A 229 7.85 22.27 8.21
N PRO A 230 6.60 21.94 8.55
CA PRO A 230 6.18 21.18 9.74
C PRO A 230 6.67 19.72 9.70
N ALA A 231 6.77 19.08 10.85
CA ALA A 231 7.00 17.63 10.91
C ALA A 231 5.86 16.88 10.22
N TYR A 232 6.19 15.79 9.52
CA TYR A 232 5.18 14.97 8.88
C TYR A 232 4.38 14.17 9.91
N THR A 233 3.09 14.42 9.95
CA THR A 233 2.16 13.76 10.86
C THR A 233 0.95 13.20 10.10
N ALA A 234 0.31 12.21 10.67
CA ALA A 234 -0.91 11.63 10.14
C ALA A 234 -1.92 11.34 11.27
N PRO A 235 -2.36 12.39 11.99
CA PRO A 235 -3.35 12.23 13.05
C PRO A 235 -4.63 11.66 12.45
N ASP A 236 -5.17 10.64 13.11
CA ASP A 236 -6.40 9.97 12.66
C ASP A 236 -6.36 9.47 11.21
N GLY A 237 -5.14 9.07 10.74
CA GLY A 237 -4.94 8.64 9.36
C GLY A 237 -5.05 9.75 8.32
N ILE A 238 -5.09 11.02 8.73
CA ILE A 238 -5.23 12.16 7.83
C ILE A 238 -3.90 12.93 7.74
N ILE A 239 -3.42 13.13 6.51
CA ILE A 239 -2.24 13.93 6.20
C ILE A 239 -2.72 15.24 5.56
N THR A 240 -2.23 16.37 6.09
CA THR A 240 -2.53 17.69 5.54
C THR A 240 -1.35 18.16 4.70
N LEU A 241 -1.59 18.41 3.41
CA LEU A 241 -0.64 19.02 2.49
C LEU A 241 -0.95 20.50 2.30
N ASN A 242 0.07 21.29 1.96
CA ASN A 242 -0.05 22.73 1.75
C ASN A 242 -0.70 23.43 2.96
N ALA A 243 -0.22 23.13 4.16
CA ALA A 243 -0.64 23.85 5.36
C ALA A 243 -0.32 25.36 5.23
N PRO A 244 -1.08 26.26 5.89
CA PRO A 244 -0.84 27.69 5.82
C PRO A 244 0.63 28.05 6.10
N GLY A 245 1.26 28.83 5.23
CA GLY A 245 2.69 29.15 5.27
C GLY A 245 3.62 28.15 4.58
N HIS A 246 3.08 27.05 4.05
CA HIS A 246 3.82 25.97 3.34
C HIS A 246 3.11 25.57 2.05
N GLU A 247 2.66 26.56 1.27
CA GLU A 247 1.83 26.34 0.06
C GLU A 247 2.65 26.00 -1.19
N THR A 248 3.97 26.02 -1.10
CA THR A 248 4.88 25.77 -2.24
C THR A 248 5.63 24.45 -2.13
N GLY A 249 6.06 23.91 -3.26
CA GLY A 249 6.82 22.66 -3.32
C GLY A 249 5.99 21.48 -2.83
N ILE A 250 6.58 20.66 -1.96
CA ILE A 250 5.91 19.50 -1.34
C ILE A 250 5.19 19.87 -0.02
N GLY A 251 5.13 21.16 0.33
CA GLY A 251 4.41 21.64 1.50
C GLY A 251 5.21 21.62 2.81
N CYS A 252 6.54 21.55 2.74
CA CYS A 252 7.43 21.65 3.91
C CYS A 252 8.76 22.30 3.53
N SER A 253 9.54 22.68 4.55
CA SER A 253 10.96 23.08 4.47
C SER A 253 11.83 22.16 5.34
N LEU A 254 13.14 22.23 5.14
CA LEU A 254 14.15 21.57 5.99
C LEU A 254 14.51 22.44 7.18
#